data_d510c149d7e6b55eb9ec5a4fe7dafa80
#
_entry.id   d510c149d7e6b55eb9ec5a4fe7dafa80
#
_cell.length_a   1.000
_cell.length_b   1.000
_cell.length_c   1.000
_cell.angle_alpha   90.00
_cell.angle_beta   90.00
_cell.angle_gamma   90.00
#
_symmetry.space_group_name_H-M   'P 1'
#
loop_
_entity.id
_entity.type
_entity.pdbx_description
1 polymer ?
#
loop_
_entity_poly.entity_id
_entity_poly.type
_entity_poly.pdbx_seq_one_letter_code
_entity_poly.pdbx_strand_id
1 'polypeptide(L)'
;VDTMQRSEDGTVKNAVRLHDGLVVESVFIPTNTRTTACVSSQVGCSLDCNFCATARLKRMRNLEPGEIYDQVVAIDRESRLYYNHPLSNIVFMGMGEPLMNYNNVIKAIDMITSPEGLGMSPKRIMVSTSGVPKMIKKLADDGVKFKLAVSLHSAVEEIRNEIMPFTKNFPLTDLRESLEYWYRKTKSKITYEYVVWQGINDNPTAIAALVRFCKYVPCKVNLIEYNPIDDGEFQQASPEAINQYIQALEKADIVVKVRRSRGKDIDAACGQLANKS
;
A
#
# COMPACT_ATOMS: atom_id res chain seq x y z
N VAL A 1 -11.75 19.01 -1.39
CA VAL A 1 -11.97 18.19 -0.18
C VAL A 1 -13.37 18.52 0.34
N ASP A 2 -14.16 17.50 0.58
CA ASP A 2 -15.55 17.62 1.06
C ASP A 2 -15.56 17.63 2.60
N THR A 3 -14.92 16.65 3.21
CA THR A 3 -14.74 16.56 4.67
C THR A 3 -13.31 16.24 5.03
N MET A 4 -12.88 16.69 6.20
CA MET A 4 -11.55 16.44 6.75
C MET A 4 -11.68 15.99 8.21
N GLN A 5 -11.04 14.88 8.54
CA GLN A 5 -10.96 14.36 9.90
C GLN A 5 -9.50 14.38 10.36
N ARG A 6 -9.24 14.85 11.56
CA ARG A 6 -7.89 14.93 12.13
C ARG A 6 -7.76 14.02 13.35
N SER A 7 -6.78 13.13 13.29
CA SER A 7 -6.39 12.24 14.39
C SER A 7 -5.60 12.99 15.46
N GLU A 8 -5.61 12.47 16.67
CA GLU A 8 -4.75 12.94 17.77
C GLU A 8 -3.26 12.84 17.44
N ASP A 9 -2.85 11.88 16.60
CA ASP A 9 -1.47 11.71 16.17
C ASP A 9 -1.03 12.64 15.03
N GLY A 10 -1.92 13.56 14.62
CA GLY A 10 -1.69 14.54 13.55
C GLY A 10 -2.02 14.04 12.15
N THR A 11 -2.38 12.77 11.97
CA THR A 11 -2.86 12.23 10.69
C THR A 11 -4.15 12.92 10.28
N VAL A 12 -4.31 13.22 8.98
CA VAL A 12 -5.53 13.83 8.44
C VAL A 12 -6.09 12.93 7.34
N LYS A 13 -7.35 12.56 7.46
CA LYS A 13 -8.10 11.87 6.41
C LYS A 13 -8.98 12.86 5.67
N ASN A 14 -8.81 12.92 4.37
CA ASN A 14 -9.56 13.77 3.45
C ASN A 14 -10.54 12.92 2.65
N ALA A 15 -11.83 13.21 2.72
CA ALA A 15 -12.82 12.75 1.77
C ALA A 15 -12.91 13.75 0.62
N VAL A 16 -12.62 13.30 -0.59
CA VAL A 16 -12.58 14.11 -1.80
C VAL A 16 -13.78 13.75 -2.66
N ARG A 17 -14.71 14.68 -2.85
CA ARG A 17 -15.83 14.52 -3.77
C ARG A 17 -15.37 14.80 -5.18
N LEU A 18 -15.63 13.87 -6.07
CA LEU A 18 -15.30 13.91 -7.47
C LEU A 18 -16.40 14.62 -8.28
N HIS A 19 -16.13 14.94 -9.54
CA HIS A 19 -17.07 15.66 -10.42
C HIS A 19 -18.39 14.94 -10.66
N ASP A 20 -18.40 13.62 -10.54
CA ASP A 20 -19.58 12.74 -10.69
C ASP A 20 -20.32 12.46 -9.37
N GLY A 21 -19.92 13.14 -8.29
CA GLY A 21 -20.49 12.99 -6.95
C GLY A 21 -19.95 11.80 -6.15
N LEU A 22 -19.13 10.93 -6.75
CA LEU A 22 -18.45 9.86 -6.03
C LEU A 22 -17.40 10.43 -5.05
N VAL A 23 -17.09 9.68 -4.01
CA VAL A 23 -16.13 10.10 -2.99
C VAL A 23 -14.96 9.12 -2.94
N VAL A 24 -13.77 9.66 -2.74
CA VAL A 24 -12.54 8.89 -2.51
C VAL A 24 -11.81 9.48 -1.31
N GLU A 25 -11.16 8.63 -0.54
CA GLU A 25 -10.40 9.08 0.63
C GLU A 25 -8.90 9.08 0.33
N SER A 26 -8.22 10.08 0.88
CA SER A 26 -6.76 10.17 0.92
C SER A 26 -6.29 10.57 2.31
N VAL A 27 -5.03 10.26 2.64
CA VAL A 27 -4.53 10.48 4.01
C VAL A 27 -3.20 11.21 4.00
N PHE A 28 -3.15 12.29 4.77
CA PHE A 28 -1.92 12.97 5.14
C PHE A 28 -1.34 12.34 6.40
N ILE A 29 -0.11 11.84 6.31
CA ILE A 29 0.57 11.12 7.41
C ILE A 29 1.84 11.87 7.78
N PRO A 30 1.81 12.72 8.82
CA PRO A 30 2.98 13.42 9.32
C PRO A 30 3.80 12.52 10.27
N THR A 31 5.09 12.73 10.28
CA THR A 31 6.03 12.22 11.29
C THR A 31 7.03 13.33 11.63
N ASN A 32 7.85 13.15 12.63
CA ASN A 32 8.86 14.14 13.02
C ASN A 32 9.83 14.52 11.89
N THR A 33 10.02 13.66 10.89
CA THR A 33 11.02 13.85 9.83
C THR A 33 10.44 13.83 8.42
N ARG A 34 9.16 13.49 8.25
CA ARG A 34 8.54 13.29 6.93
C ARG A 34 7.06 13.58 6.97
N THR A 35 6.56 14.07 5.84
CA THR A 35 5.13 14.13 5.53
C THR A 35 4.86 13.23 4.33
N THR A 36 3.86 12.38 4.44
CA THR A 36 3.53 11.39 3.40
C THR A 36 2.08 11.55 2.98
N ALA A 37 1.84 11.60 1.66
CA ALA A 37 0.50 11.44 1.11
C ALA A 37 0.23 9.97 0.83
N CYS A 38 -0.84 9.43 1.38
CA CYS A 38 -1.42 8.16 1.00
C CYS A 38 -2.61 8.44 0.08
N VAL A 39 -2.48 8.05 -1.20
CA VAL A 39 -3.46 8.39 -2.24
C VAL A 39 -4.15 7.16 -2.79
N SER A 40 -5.38 7.38 -3.23
CA SER A 40 -6.25 6.37 -3.84
C SER A 40 -6.10 6.37 -5.36
N SER A 41 -6.35 5.21 -5.97
CA SER A 41 -6.26 5.01 -7.42
C SER A 41 -7.59 4.63 -8.06
N GLN A 42 -8.58 4.21 -7.27
CA GLN A 42 -9.91 3.81 -7.71
C GLN A 42 -10.96 4.28 -6.71
N VAL A 43 -12.20 4.43 -7.15
CA VAL A 43 -13.36 4.55 -6.27
C VAL A 43 -13.83 3.13 -5.94
N GLY A 44 -13.64 2.71 -4.69
CA GLY A 44 -13.78 1.31 -4.28
C GLY A 44 -12.61 0.44 -4.77
N CYS A 45 -12.77 -0.87 -4.72
CA CYS A 45 -11.77 -1.84 -5.19
C CYS A 45 -12.44 -3.03 -5.86
N SER A 46 -11.80 -3.57 -6.90
CA SER A 46 -12.27 -4.79 -7.58
C SER A 46 -11.68 -6.07 -6.97
N LEU A 47 -10.73 -5.93 -6.05
CA LEU A 47 -10.13 -7.06 -5.34
C LEU A 47 -10.89 -7.32 -4.06
N ASP A 48 -11.04 -8.58 -3.71
CA ASP A 48 -11.87 -9.08 -2.61
C ASP A 48 -11.05 -9.46 -1.38
N CYS A 49 -10.08 -8.63 -0.98
CA CYS A 49 -9.28 -8.86 0.22
C CYS A 49 -10.16 -8.84 1.47
N ASN A 50 -10.21 -9.94 2.22
CA ASN A 50 -11.10 -10.12 3.37
C ASN A 50 -10.82 -9.19 4.56
N PHE A 51 -9.63 -8.61 4.63
CA PHE A 51 -9.17 -7.73 5.70
C PHE A 51 -9.27 -6.23 5.37
N CYS A 52 -9.85 -5.87 4.21
CA CYS A 52 -9.82 -4.49 3.71
C CYS A 52 -11.24 -3.92 3.56
N ALA A 53 -11.52 -2.81 4.25
CA ALA A 53 -12.81 -2.12 4.16
C ALA A 53 -13.11 -1.60 2.75
N THR A 54 -12.10 -1.14 2.00
CA THR A 54 -12.27 -0.71 0.61
C THR A 54 -12.77 -1.84 -0.29
N ALA A 55 -12.39 -3.09 0.00
CA ALA A 55 -12.86 -4.25 -0.77
C ALA A 55 -14.37 -4.52 -0.58
N ARG A 56 -14.97 -4.04 0.53
CA ARG A 56 -16.43 -4.09 0.76
C ARG A 56 -17.18 -3.11 -0.15
N LEU A 57 -16.50 -2.06 -0.60
CA LEU A 57 -17.01 -1.14 -1.60
C LEU A 57 -16.73 -1.72 -2.99
N LYS A 58 -17.77 -2.06 -3.74
CA LYS A 58 -17.58 -2.47 -5.13
C LYS A 58 -16.88 -1.37 -5.90
N ARG A 59 -15.92 -1.74 -6.77
CA ARG A 59 -15.28 -0.76 -7.65
C ARG A 59 -16.32 -0.10 -8.55
N MET A 60 -16.43 1.21 -8.46
CA MET A 60 -17.29 2.00 -9.34
C MET A 60 -16.55 2.38 -10.62
N ARG A 61 -15.34 2.97 -10.47
CA ARG A 61 -14.47 3.32 -11.59
C ARG A 61 -13.02 3.53 -11.18
N ASN A 62 -12.17 3.60 -12.16
CA ASN A 62 -10.79 4.10 -12.00
C ASN A 62 -10.80 5.62 -11.82
N LEU A 63 -9.83 6.14 -11.06
CA LEU A 63 -9.59 7.57 -11.00
C LEU A 63 -8.84 8.04 -12.24
N GLU A 64 -9.17 9.25 -12.70
CA GLU A 64 -8.44 9.93 -13.76
C GLU A 64 -7.10 10.48 -13.24
N PRO A 65 -6.10 10.72 -14.11
CA PRO A 65 -4.80 11.21 -13.69
C PRO A 65 -4.87 12.50 -12.87
N GLY A 66 -5.74 13.44 -13.26
CA GLY A 66 -5.96 14.70 -12.54
C GLY A 66 -6.55 14.48 -11.16
N GLU A 67 -7.50 13.54 -11.00
CA GLU A 67 -8.11 13.21 -9.70
C GLU A 67 -7.09 12.60 -8.73
N ILE A 68 -6.13 11.82 -9.24
CA ILE A 68 -5.02 11.30 -8.42
C ILE A 68 -4.07 12.44 -8.05
N TYR A 69 -3.71 13.29 -9.01
CA TYR A 69 -2.83 14.43 -8.81
C TYR A 69 -3.41 15.43 -7.80
N ASP A 70 -4.70 15.72 -7.87
CA ASP A 70 -5.39 16.66 -6.98
C ASP A 70 -5.38 16.21 -5.51
N GLN A 71 -5.43 14.91 -5.23
CA GLN A 71 -5.25 14.38 -3.88
C GLN A 71 -3.86 14.76 -3.34
N VAL A 72 -2.82 14.63 -4.17
CA VAL A 72 -1.44 14.97 -3.79
C VAL A 72 -1.30 16.46 -3.53
N VAL A 73 -1.86 17.30 -4.42
CA VAL A 73 -1.82 18.77 -4.27
C VAL A 73 -2.55 19.23 -3.01
N ALA A 74 -3.71 18.65 -2.70
CA ALA A 74 -4.44 18.97 -1.48
C ALA A 74 -3.59 18.66 -0.24
N ILE A 75 -2.95 17.50 -0.20
CA ILE A 75 -2.09 17.08 0.91
C ILE A 75 -0.77 17.88 0.96
N ASP A 76 -0.21 18.29 -0.17
CA ASP A 76 0.97 19.18 -0.18
C ASP A 76 0.64 20.56 0.45
N ARG A 77 -0.55 21.09 0.18
CA ARG A 77 -1.04 22.32 0.84
C ARG A 77 -1.18 22.16 2.33
N GLU A 78 -1.71 21.02 2.81
CA GLU A 78 -1.79 20.68 4.24
C GLU A 78 -0.40 20.58 4.88
N SER A 79 0.55 19.93 4.19
CA SER A 79 1.94 19.82 4.64
C SER A 79 2.58 21.19 4.83
N ARG A 80 2.40 22.10 3.87
CA ARG A 80 2.88 23.48 3.96
C ARG A 80 2.20 24.26 5.07
N LEU A 81 0.88 24.10 5.21
CA LEU A 81 0.09 24.83 6.20
C LEU A 81 0.41 24.39 7.64
N TYR A 82 0.48 23.09 7.89
CA TYR A 82 0.63 22.56 9.25
C TYR A 82 2.08 22.34 9.68
N TYR A 83 2.98 22.12 8.73
CA TYR A 83 4.37 21.73 9.01
C TYR A 83 5.40 22.65 8.35
N ASN A 84 4.97 23.67 7.63
CA ASN A 84 5.80 24.68 6.97
C ASN A 84 6.87 24.10 6.03
N HIS A 85 6.59 22.95 5.41
CA HIS A 85 7.45 22.37 4.36
C HIS A 85 6.62 21.58 3.33
N PRO A 86 7.14 21.38 2.12
CA PRO A 86 6.45 20.62 1.10
C PRO A 86 6.34 19.15 1.48
N LEU A 87 5.38 18.46 0.83
CA LEU A 87 5.21 17.03 0.93
C LEU A 87 6.51 16.29 0.61
N SER A 88 6.89 15.31 1.43
CA SER A 88 8.16 14.61 1.28
C SER A 88 8.06 13.25 0.58
N ASN A 89 6.94 12.56 0.70
CA ASN A 89 6.74 11.22 0.13
C ASN A 89 5.30 11.00 -0.33
N ILE A 90 5.12 10.09 -1.29
CA ILE A 90 3.80 9.64 -1.74
C ILE A 90 3.76 8.11 -1.72
N VAL A 91 2.66 7.55 -1.24
CA VAL A 91 2.38 6.12 -1.31
C VAL A 91 1.02 5.88 -1.94
N PHE A 92 0.96 5.02 -2.94
CA PHE A 92 -0.29 4.54 -3.53
C PHE A 92 -0.75 3.32 -2.72
N MET A 93 -1.35 3.60 -1.56
CA MET A 93 -1.81 2.61 -0.58
C MET A 93 -3.21 2.96 -0.03
N GLY A 94 -3.92 3.85 -0.69
CA GLY A 94 -5.30 4.21 -0.42
C GLY A 94 -6.27 3.22 -1.06
N MET A 95 -7.39 3.73 -1.55
CA MET A 95 -8.44 2.91 -2.16
C MET A 95 -8.05 2.42 -3.56
N GLY A 96 -8.32 1.13 -3.82
CA GLY A 96 -8.12 0.50 -5.13
C GLY A 96 -6.76 -0.18 -5.32
N GLU A 97 -6.67 -0.94 -6.42
CA GLU A 97 -5.42 -1.56 -6.88
C GLU A 97 -4.78 -0.68 -7.96
N PRO A 98 -3.62 -0.05 -7.70
CA PRO A 98 -3.01 0.87 -8.66
C PRO A 98 -2.69 0.23 -10.02
N LEU A 99 -2.29 -1.03 -10.04
CA LEU A 99 -1.93 -1.71 -11.29
C LEU A 99 -3.14 -2.10 -12.14
N MET A 100 -4.37 -2.07 -11.57
CA MET A 100 -5.62 -2.19 -12.33
C MET A 100 -6.08 -0.84 -12.91
N ASN A 101 -5.44 0.25 -12.52
CA ASN A 101 -5.58 1.60 -13.11
C ASN A 101 -4.25 2.11 -13.70
N TYR A 102 -3.51 1.22 -14.31
CA TYR A 102 -2.11 1.41 -14.70
C TYR A 102 -1.84 2.72 -15.43
N ASN A 103 -2.53 2.95 -16.55
CA ASN A 103 -2.25 4.09 -17.42
C ASN A 103 -2.47 5.44 -16.72
N ASN A 104 -3.54 5.55 -15.92
CA ASN A 104 -3.85 6.78 -15.20
C ASN A 104 -2.89 7.00 -14.02
N VAL A 105 -2.48 5.93 -13.34
CA VAL A 105 -1.48 6.01 -12.27
C VAL A 105 -0.12 6.47 -12.82
N ILE A 106 0.34 5.91 -13.95
CA ILE A 106 1.59 6.34 -14.58
C ILE A 106 1.51 7.82 -14.99
N LYS A 107 0.43 8.23 -15.67
CA LYS A 107 0.24 9.64 -16.06
C LYS A 107 0.21 10.58 -14.84
N ALA A 108 -0.44 10.18 -13.75
CA ALA A 108 -0.45 10.97 -12.53
C ALA A 108 0.96 11.10 -11.91
N ILE A 109 1.74 10.01 -11.92
CA ILE A 109 3.13 10.05 -11.45
C ILE A 109 3.99 10.96 -12.35
N ASP A 110 3.79 10.94 -13.66
CA ASP A 110 4.46 11.83 -14.59
C ASP A 110 4.13 13.31 -14.27
N MET A 111 2.86 13.63 -14.02
CA MET A 111 2.45 14.98 -13.57
C MET A 111 3.10 15.37 -12.24
N ILE A 112 3.17 14.47 -11.27
CA ILE A 112 3.78 14.72 -9.95
C ILE A 112 5.29 14.98 -10.08
N THR A 113 5.96 14.24 -10.94
CA THR A 113 7.42 14.29 -11.08
C THR A 113 7.91 15.33 -12.07
N SER A 114 7.02 15.83 -12.94
CA SER A 114 7.33 16.90 -13.88
C SER A 114 7.80 18.17 -13.16
N PRO A 115 8.79 18.90 -13.72
CA PRO A 115 9.18 20.22 -13.23
C PRO A 115 8.02 21.23 -13.24
N GLU A 116 7.07 21.10 -14.15
CA GLU A 116 5.85 21.93 -14.27
C GLU A 116 4.77 21.53 -13.23
N GLY A 117 4.91 20.36 -12.61
CA GLY A 117 4.07 19.88 -11.53
C GLY A 117 4.70 20.13 -10.16
N LEU A 118 4.83 19.07 -9.36
CA LEU A 118 5.46 19.17 -8.02
C LEU A 118 6.99 18.99 -8.04
N GLY A 119 7.57 18.58 -9.16
CA GLY A 119 9.02 18.34 -9.29
C GLY A 119 9.55 17.28 -8.33
N MET A 120 8.67 16.38 -7.84
CA MET A 120 9.06 15.38 -6.85
C MET A 120 9.90 14.27 -7.48
N SER A 121 10.98 13.90 -6.80
CA SER A 121 11.80 12.76 -7.25
C SER A 121 10.98 11.46 -7.25
N PRO A 122 10.99 10.66 -8.33
CA PRO A 122 10.30 9.37 -8.37
C PRO A 122 10.71 8.43 -7.23
N LYS A 123 11.94 8.56 -6.72
CA LYS A 123 12.44 7.77 -5.58
C LYS A 123 11.68 8.03 -4.27
N ARG A 124 10.90 9.11 -4.21
CA ARG A 124 10.02 9.44 -3.06
C ARG A 124 8.61 8.89 -3.22
N ILE A 125 8.31 8.26 -4.36
CA ILE A 125 7.02 7.65 -4.67
C ILE A 125 7.13 6.13 -4.51
N MET A 126 6.13 5.53 -3.86
CA MET A 126 5.99 4.09 -3.74
C MET A 126 4.61 3.67 -4.24
N VAL A 127 4.59 2.77 -5.20
CA VAL A 127 3.37 2.12 -5.67
C VAL A 127 3.28 0.76 -5.00
N SER A 128 2.18 0.51 -4.28
CA SER A 128 1.87 -0.78 -3.70
C SER A 128 0.88 -1.53 -4.59
N THR A 129 1.09 -2.82 -4.73
CA THR A 129 0.19 -3.70 -5.46
C THR A 129 -0.09 -4.97 -4.68
N SER A 130 -1.27 -5.51 -4.86
CA SER A 130 -1.62 -6.82 -4.33
C SER A 130 -0.96 -7.98 -5.08
N GLY A 131 -0.19 -7.66 -6.14
CA GLY A 131 0.60 -8.63 -6.89
C GLY A 131 -0.09 -9.12 -8.16
N VAL A 132 -0.15 -8.28 -9.19
CA VAL A 132 -0.64 -8.62 -10.55
C VAL A 132 0.58 -8.87 -11.45
N PRO A 133 0.98 -10.15 -11.69
CA PRO A 133 2.27 -10.49 -12.29
C PRO A 133 2.54 -9.84 -13.65
N LYS A 134 1.54 -9.87 -14.53
CA LYS A 134 1.62 -9.25 -15.87
C LYS A 134 1.95 -7.76 -15.79
N MET A 135 1.34 -7.05 -14.83
CA MET A 135 1.51 -5.61 -14.69
C MET A 135 2.83 -5.26 -14.00
N ILE A 136 3.34 -6.12 -13.10
CA ILE A 136 4.69 -5.97 -12.54
C ILE A 136 5.75 -6.10 -13.64
N LYS A 137 5.61 -7.08 -14.55
CA LYS A 137 6.49 -7.21 -15.71
C LYS A 137 6.43 -5.97 -16.60
N LYS A 138 5.21 -5.45 -16.85
CA LYS A 138 5.02 -4.21 -17.63
C LYS A 138 5.70 -3.00 -16.98
N LEU A 139 5.60 -2.80 -15.66
CA LEU A 139 6.34 -1.74 -14.96
C LEU A 139 7.85 -1.83 -15.20
N ALA A 140 8.38 -3.05 -15.18
CA ALA A 140 9.81 -3.29 -15.43
C ALA A 140 10.22 -2.96 -16.87
N ASP A 141 9.37 -3.29 -17.84
CA ASP A 141 9.61 -2.98 -19.26
C ASP A 141 9.50 -1.49 -19.57
N ASP A 142 8.54 -0.80 -18.94
CA ASP A 142 8.37 0.64 -19.04
C ASP A 142 9.48 1.42 -18.30
N GLY A 143 10.35 0.75 -17.56
CA GLY A 143 11.53 1.32 -16.93
C GLY A 143 11.24 2.37 -15.85
N VAL A 144 10.13 2.20 -15.13
CA VAL A 144 9.68 3.14 -14.08
C VAL A 144 10.75 3.35 -13.00
N LYS A 145 10.76 4.53 -12.38
CA LYS A 145 11.80 4.95 -11.41
C LYS A 145 11.31 5.04 -9.97
N PHE A 146 10.01 4.87 -9.73
CA PHE A 146 9.44 4.80 -8.39
C PHE A 146 9.72 3.43 -7.72
N LYS A 147 9.43 3.34 -6.43
CA LYS A 147 9.61 2.11 -5.64
C LYS A 147 8.37 1.23 -5.75
N LEU A 148 8.59 -0.08 -5.75
CA LEU A 148 7.52 -1.07 -5.74
C LEU A 148 7.38 -1.70 -4.36
N ALA A 149 6.15 -1.71 -3.84
CA ALA A 149 5.75 -2.52 -2.70
C ALA A 149 4.75 -3.61 -3.16
N VAL A 150 4.77 -4.75 -2.49
CA VAL A 150 3.84 -5.86 -2.73
C VAL A 150 3.18 -6.24 -1.43
N SER A 151 1.86 -6.16 -1.41
CA SER A 151 1.01 -6.70 -0.35
C SER A 151 1.05 -8.23 -0.41
N LEU A 152 2.06 -8.80 0.24
CA LEU A 152 2.27 -10.26 0.23
C LEU A 152 1.35 -10.97 1.22
N HIS A 153 1.36 -10.55 2.48
CA HIS A 153 0.56 -11.00 3.62
C HIS A 153 0.62 -12.49 3.94
N SER A 154 0.91 -13.35 2.98
CA SER A 154 1.29 -14.75 3.18
C SER A 154 2.18 -15.23 2.03
N ALA A 155 3.19 -16.04 2.36
CA ALA A 155 4.01 -16.80 1.43
C ALA A 155 3.61 -18.30 1.41
N VAL A 156 2.48 -18.63 2.01
CA VAL A 156 1.79 -19.92 1.89
C VAL A 156 0.59 -19.72 0.99
N GLU A 157 0.53 -20.47 -0.12
CA GLU A 157 -0.43 -20.27 -1.21
C GLU A 157 -1.88 -20.34 -0.69
N GLU A 158 -2.19 -21.37 0.09
CA GLU A 158 -3.55 -21.61 0.61
C GLU A 158 -4.02 -20.45 1.50
N ILE A 159 -3.18 -20.00 2.42
CA ILE A 159 -3.48 -18.88 3.31
C ILE A 159 -3.66 -17.59 2.49
N ARG A 160 -2.77 -17.35 1.52
CA ARG A 160 -2.87 -16.18 0.67
C ARG A 160 -4.18 -16.15 -0.12
N ASN A 161 -4.58 -17.30 -0.67
CA ASN A 161 -5.82 -17.44 -1.43
C ASN A 161 -7.08 -17.31 -0.55
N GLU A 162 -6.97 -17.58 0.74
CA GLU A 162 -8.05 -17.39 1.70
C GLU A 162 -8.23 -15.91 2.06
N ILE A 163 -7.13 -15.21 2.41
CA ILE A 163 -7.19 -13.80 2.83
C ILE A 163 -7.33 -12.83 1.65
N MET A 164 -6.87 -13.23 0.46
CA MET A 164 -6.89 -12.45 -0.78
C MET A 164 -7.43 -13.33 -1.92
N PRO A 165 -8.74 -13.60 -2.01
CA PRO A 165 -9.32 -14.61 -2.91
C PRO A 165 -8.99 -14.43 -4.39
N PHE A 166 -8.81 -13.19 -4.86
CA PHE A 166 -8.41 -12.89 -6.24
C PHE A 166 -7.04 -13.53 -6.61
N THR A 167 -6.18 -13.84 -5.63
CA THR A 167 -4.85 -14.42 -5.87
C THR A 167 -4.90 -15.86 -6.37
N LYS A 168 -6.06 -16.54 -6.29
CA LYS A 168 -6.31 -17.83 -6.96
C LYS A 168 -6.00 -17.79 -8.45
N ASN A 169 -6.12 -16.60 -9.08
CA ASN A 169 -5.77 -16.39 -10.48
C ASN A 169 -4.30 -16.00 -10.69
N PHE A 170 -3.54 -15.77 -9.62
CA PHE A 170 -2.15 -15.31 -9.66
C PHE A 170 -1.32 -16.05 -8.62
N PRO A 171 -0.90 -17.31 -8.91
CA PRO A 171 -0.12 -18.12 -7.97
C PRO A 171 1.15 -17.42 -7.49
N LEU A 172 1.62 -17.78 -6.30
CA LEU A 172 2.87 -17.25 -5.75
C LEU A 172 4.09 -17.50 -6.66
N THR A 173 4.06 -18.56 -7.47
CA THR A 173 5.07 -18.84 -8.49
C THR A 173 5.13 -17.75 -9.54
N ASP A 174 3.98 -17.33 -10.08
CA ASP A 174 3.89 -16.27 -11.09
C ASP A 174 4.29 -14.92 -10.51
N LEU A 175 3.86 -14.65 -9.28
CA LEU A 175 4.30 -13.47 -8.55
C LEU A 175 5.82 -13.45 -8.39
N ARG A 176 6.42 -14.55 -7.91
CA ARG A 176 7.87 -14.68 -7.76
C ARG A 176 8.58 -14.39 -9.08
N GLU A 177 8.20 -15.06 -10.17
CA GLU A 177 8.81 -14.86 -11.48
C GLU A 177 8.73 -13.41 -11.97
N SER A 178 7.58 -12.74 -11.71
CA SER A 178 7.42 -11.33 -12.07
C SER A 178 8.33 -10.42 -11.26
N LEU A 179 8.57 -10.73 -9.98
CA LEU A 179 9.47 -9.98 -9.10
C LEU A 179 10.95 -10.22 -9.45
N GLU A 180 11.32 -11.45 -9.81
CA GLU A 180 12.65 -11.76 -10.34
C GLU A 180 12.90 -11.00 -11.66
N TYR A 181 11.90 -10.93 -12.53
CA TYR A 181 11.96 -10.15 -13.77
C TYR A 181 12.12 -8.65 -13.47
N TRP A 182 11.30 -8.10 -12.56
CA TRP A 182 11.43 -6.72 -12.09
C TRP A 182 12.84 -6.41 -11.62
N TYR A 183 13.39 -7.25 -10.74
CA TYR A 183 14.73 -7.01 -10.19
C TYR A 183 15.83 -7.12 -11.25
N ARG A 184 15.72 -8.08 -12.19
CA ARG A 184 16.67 -8.18 -13.31
C ARG A 184 16.73 -6.91 -14.14
N LYS A 185 15.57 -6.32 -14.44
CA LYS A 185 15.44 -5.14 -15.28
C LYS A 185 15.81 -3.84 -14.57
N THR A 186 15.32 -3.65 -13.35
CA THR A 186 15.37 -2.35 -12.66
C THR A 186 16.48 -2.24 -11.63
N LYS A 187 17.00 -3.37 -11.13
CA LYS A 187 17.88 -3.46 -9.95
C LYS A 187 17.29 -2.83 -8.67
N SER A 188 15.98 -2.56 -8.66
CA SER A 188 15.27 -1.97 -7.54
C SER A 188 14.76 -3.05 -6.59
N LYS A 189 15.07 -2.88 -5.29
CA LYS A 189 14.60 -3.80 -4.23
C LYS A 189 13.08 -3.72 -4.08
N ILE A 190 12.48 -4.85 -3.72
CA ILE A 190 11.05 -4.96 -3.39
C ILE A 190 10.82 -4.62 -1.91
N THR A 191 9.69 -3.99 -1.61
CA THR A 191 9.18 -3.90 -0.25
C THR A 191 8.00 -4.86 -0.12
N TYR A 192 8.08 -5.86 0.75
CA TYR A 192 6.93 -6.68 1.10
C TYR A 192 6.18 -6.03 2.27
N GLU A 193 4.90 -5.76 2.06
CA GLU A 193 3.96 -5.39 3.10
C GLU A 193 3.33 -6.67 3.64
N TYR A 194 3.40 -6.89 4.96
CA TYR A 194 3.03 -8.17 5.56
C TYR A 194 2.33 -7.94 6.90
N VAL A 195 1.05 -8.24 6.96
CA VAL A 195 0.26 -8.24 8.19
C VAL A 195 0.33 -9.62 8.82
N VAL A 196 0.45 -9.69 10.14
CA VAL A 196 0.41 -10.94 10.90
C VAL A 196 -0.88 -11.01 11.70
N TRP A 197 -1.66 -12.07 11.48
CA TRP A 197 -2.93 -12.32 12.15
C TRP A 197 -2.85 -13.53 13.05
N GLN A 198 -3.50 -13.43 14.21
CA GLN A 198 -3.60 -14.52 15.19
C GLN A 198 -4.32 -15.71 14.56
N GLY A 199 -3.74 -16.92 14.73
CA GLY A 199 -4.32 -18.18 14.28
C GLY A 199 -4.31 -18.41 12.76
N ILE A 200 -3.76 -17.48 11.98
CA ILE A 200 -3.72 -17.56 10.50
C ILE A 200 -2.29 -17.75 10.01
N ASN A 201 -1.44 -16.76 10.23
CA ASN A 201 -0.07 -16.77 9.76
C ASN A 201 0.96 -16.46 10.87
N ASP A 202 0.59 -16.57 12.13
CA ASP A 202 1.44 -16.34 13.31
C ASP A 202 2.19 -17.61 13.80
N ASN A 203 2.52 -18.51 12.88
CA ASN A 203 3.11 -19.81 13.17
C ASN A 203 4.46 -20.02 12.47
N PRO A 204 5.29 -21.00 12.93
CA PRO A 204 6.61 -21.27 12.37
C PRO A 204 6.62 -21.60 10.88
N THR A 205 5.58 -22.25 10.36
CA THR A 205 5.45 -22.58 8.93
C THR A 205 5.34 -21.34 8.06
N ALA A 206 4.49 -20.39 8.47
CA ALA A 206 4.31 -19.11 7.77
C ALA A 206 5.59 -18.26 7.84
N ILE A 207 6.28 -18.23 8.99
CA ILE A 207 7.57 -17.55 9.15
C ILE A 207 8.61 -18.12 8.19
N ALA A 208 8.78 -19.45 8.18
CA ALA A 208 9.73 -20.14 7.30
C ALA A 208 9.42 -19.92 5.81
N ALA A 209 8.13 -19.90 5.45
CA ALA A 209 7.69 -19.62 4.09
C ALA A 209 8.05 -18.18 3.66
N LEU A 210 7.82 -17.16 4.52
CA LEU A 210 8.20 -15.78 4.24
C LEU A 210 9.70 -15.64 4.06
N VAL A 211 10.51 -16.21 4.96
CA VAL A 211 11.97 -16.17 4.87
C VAL A 211 12.45 -16.78 3.55
N ARG A 212 11.89 -17.91 3.11
CA ARG A 212 12.20 -18.52 1.81
C ARG A 212 11.84 -17.60 0.65
N PHE A 213 10.62 -17.02 0.69
CA PHE A 213 10.13 -16.14 -0.37
C PHE A 213 11.01 -14.88 -0.51
N CYS A 214 11.47 -14.33 0.59
CA CYS A 214 12.35 -13.17 0.60
C CYS A 214 13.75 -13.41 -0.01
N LYS A 215 14.15 -14.68 -0.16
CA LYS A 215 15.46 -15.02 -0.75
C LYS A 215 15.48 -15.00 -2.29
N TYR A 216 14.30 -14.96 -2.95
CA TYR A 216 14.25 -14.94 -4.41
C TYR A 216 14.73 -13.62 -5.02
N VAL A 217 14.46 -12.49 -4.35
CA VAL A 217 14.89 -11.16 -4.80
C VAL A 217 15.32 -10.31 -3.62
N PRO A 218 16.27 -9.38 -3.79
CA PRO A 218 16.62 -8.42 -2.76
C PRO A 218 15.39 -7.61 -2.33
N CYS A 219 15.08 -7.67 -1.05
CA CYS A 219 13.86 -7.07 -0.51
C CYS A 219 14.08 -6.48 0.89
N LYS A 220 13.04 -5.87 1.40
CA LYS A 220 12.81 -5.57 2.80
C LYS A 220 11.37 -5.93 3.14
N VAL A 221 11.10 -6.21 4.41
CA VAL A 221 9.77 -6.53 4.91
C VAL A 221 9.30 -5.43 5.86
N ASN A 222 8.10 -4.91 5.62
CA ASN A 222 7.36 -4.13 6.58
C ASN A 222 6.33 -5.05 7.24
N LEU A 223 6.52 -5.37 8.51
CA LEU A 223 5.48 -6.00 9.33
C LEU A 223 4.49 -4.91 9.72
N ILE A 224 3.24 -5.07 9.29
CA ILE A 224 2.18 -4.08 9.49
C ILE A 224 1.29 -4.55 10.62
N GLU A 225 0.96 -3.64 11.51
CA GLU A 225 -0.06 -3.84 12.52
C GLU A 225 -1.44 -3.96 11.84
N TYR A 226 -2.21 -4.99 12.21
CA TYR A 226 -3.56 -5.13 11.69
C TYR A 226 -4.46 -4.02 12.24
N ASN A 227 -5.27 -3.46 11.37
CA ASN A 227 -6.28 -2.47 11.74
C ASN A 227 -7.66 -3.10 11.54
N PRO A 228 -8.43 -3.32 12.62
CA PRO A 228 -9.76 -3.90 12.50
C PRO A 228 -10.68 -3.09 11.58
N ILE A 229 -11.53 -3.78 10.88
CA ILE A 229 -12.64 -3.23 10.09
C ILE A 229 -13.97 -3.69 10.73
N ASP A 230 -15.07 -2.98 10.50
CA ASP A 230 -16.32 -3.14 11.26
C ASP A 230 -16.89 -4.57 11.31
N ASP A 231 -16.75 -5.33 10.22
CA ASP A 231 -17.24 -6.70 10.09
C ASP A 231 -16.08 -7.70 9.94
N GLY A 232 -14.88 -7.31 10.39
CA GLY A 232 -13.67 -8.10 10.26
C GLY A 232 -13.59 -9.22 11.30
N GLU A 233 -13.32 -10.44 10.84
CA GLU A 233 -13.11 -11.62 11.68
C GLU A 233 -11.66 -11.79 12.14
N PHE A 234 -10.75 -10.95 11.64
CA PHE A 234 -9.33 -11.07 11.90
C PHE A 234 -8.94 -10.45 13.24
N GLN A 235 -7.92 -11.03 13.86
CA GLN A 235 -7.35 -10.54 15.11
C GLN A 235 -5.86 -10.23 14.95
N GLN A 236 -5.40 -9.22 15.68
CA GLN A 236 -3.99 -8.85 15.76
C GLN A 236 -3.18 -9.99 16.37
N ALA A 237 -2.06 -10.34 15.74
CA ALA A 237 -1.12 -11.30 16.32
C ALA A 237 -0.45 -10.76 17.59
N SER A 238 0.00 -11.67 18.45
CA SER A 238 0.68 -11.30 19.69
C SER A 238 2.04 -10.62 19.40
N PRO A 239 2.54 -9.81 20.35
CA PRO A 239 3.89 -9.24 20.27
C PRO A 239 4.98 -10.31 20.13
N GLU A 240 4.79 -11.48 20.75
CA GLU A 240 5.71 -12.60 20.67
C GLU A 240 5.78 -13.18 19.26
N ALA A 241 4.65 -13.34 18.58
CA ALA A 241 4.61 -13.77 17.18
C ALA A 241 5.31 -12.77 16.27
N ILE A 242 5.09 -11.48 16.46
CA ILE A 242 5.80 -10.41 15.70
C ILE A 242 7.31 -10.49 15.93
N ASN A 243 7.74 -10.70 17.19
CA ASN A 243 9.16 -10.84 17.52
C ASN A 243 9.80 -12.08 16.88
N GLN A 244 9.08 -13.20 16.77
CA GLN A 244 9.56 -14.39 16.05
C GLN A 244 9.80 -14.09 14.57
N TYR A 245 8.92 -13.35 13.91
CA TYR A 245 9.13 -12.87 12.54
C TYR A 245 10.38 -12.00 12.40
N ILE A 246 10.56 -11.04 13.32
CA ILE A 246 11.72 -10.14 13.31
C ILE A 246 13.02 -10.96 13.43
N GLN A 247 13.10 -11.83 14.44
CA GLN A 247 14.29 -12.66 14.67
C GLN A 247 14.61 -13.58 13.47
N ALA A 248 13.59 -14.20 12.86
CA ALA A 248 13.78 -15.08 11.72
C ALA A 248 14.25 -14.34 10.46
N LEU A 249 13.70 -13.14 10.21
CA LEU A 249 14.09 -12.30 9.07
C LEU A 249 15.50 -11.72 9.27
N GLU A 250 15.82 -11.20 10.47
CA GLU A 250 17.15 -10.68 10.79
C GLU A 250 18.23 -11.76 10.72
N LYS A 251 17.94 -12.96 11.23
CA LYS A 251 18.85 -14.14 11.11
C LYS A 251 19.13 -14.52 9.66
N ALA A 252 18.22 -14.17 8.73
CA ALA A 252 18.37 -14.42 7.30
C ALA A 252 18.93 -13.20 6.53
N ASP A 253 19.45 -12.18 7.22
CA ASP A 253 19.95 -10.91 6.66
C ASP A 253 18.90 -10.13 5.85
N ILE A 254 17.62 -10.27 6.22
CA ILE A 254 16.52 -9.56 5.59
C ILE A 254 16.15 -8.36 6.45
N VAL A 255 16.20 -7.16 5.86
CA VAL A 255 15.81 -5.92 6.55
C VAL A 255 14.33 -5.96 6.87
N VAL A 256 13.98 -5.92 8.16
CA VAL A 256 12.61 -5.88 8.65
C VAL A 256 12.32 -4.59 9.40
N LYS A 257 11.11 -4.06 9.26
CA LYS A 257 10.60 -2.92 10.03
C LYS A 257 9.19 -3.20 10.50
N VAL A 258 8.90 -2.92 11.76
CA VAL A 258 7.53 -2.89 12.26
C VAL A 258 6.95 -1.53 11.93
N ARG A 259 5.86 -1.52 11.19
CA ARG A 259 5.13 -0.32 10.80
C ARG A 259 3.88 -0.20 11.68
N ARG A 260 3.96 0.71 12.64
CA ARG A 260 2.79 1.07 13.45
C ARG A 260 1.81 1.89 12.64
N SER A 261 0.54 1.60 12.79
CA SER A 261 -0.54 2.32 12.11
C SER A 261 -0.75 3.69 12.71
N ARG A 262 -1.15 4.64 11.87
CA ARG A 262 -1.47 6.01 12.19
C ARG A 262 -2.93 6.30 11.82
N GLY A 263 -3.57 7.25 12.53
CA GLY A 263 -4.94 7.67 12.26
C GLY A 263 -5.98 6.58 12.52
N LYS A 264 -5.74 5.68 13.50
CA LYS A 264 -6.66 4.58 13.84
C LYS A 264 -8.00 5.09 14.37
N ASP A 265 -7.98 6.18 15.12
CA ASP A 265 -9.13 6.84 15.76
C ASP A 265 -10.10 7.49 14.76
N ILE A 266 -9.66 7.66 13.51
CA ILE A 266 -10.45 8.23 12.41
C ILE A 266 -10.59 7.30 11.21
N ASP A 267 -10.37 6.00 11.38
CA ASP A 267 -10.38 5.01 10.28
C ASP A 267 -9.50 5.40 9.08
N ALA A 268 -8.31 5.94 9.34
CA ALA A 268 -7.35 6.39 8.32
C ALA A 268 -6.18 5.41 8.12
N ALA A 269 -6.10 4.34 8.90
CA ALA A 269 -5.03 3.37 8.77
C ALA A 269 -5.22 2.45 7.56
N CYS A 270 -4.14 1.74 7.18
CA CYS A 270 -4.18 0.83 6.03
C CYS A 270 -5.31 -0.20 6.16
N GLY A 271 -6.10 -0.35 5.10
CA GLY A 271 -7.25 -1.26 5.03
C GLY A 271 -8.56 -0.69 5.56
N GLN A 272 -8.58 0.50 6.18
CA GLN A 272 -9.78 1.07 6.82
C GLN A 272 -10.58 2.04 5.93
N LEU A 273 -10.02 2.56 4.84
CA LEU A 273 -10.69 3.53 3.98
C LEU A 273 -11.95 2.92 3.34
N ALA A 274 -13.10 3.52 3.59
CA ALA A 274 -14.41 2.98 3.19
C ALA A 274 -15.47 4.06 2.91
N ASN A 275 -15.06 5.32 2.66
CA ASN A 275 -15.96 6.44 2.46
C ASN A 275 -16.97 6.62 3.63
N LYS A 276 -16.55 6.31 4.84
CA LYS A 276 -17.33 6.62 6.04
C LYS A 276 -17.19 8.11 6.34
N SER A 277 -18.25 8.82 6.18
CA SER A 277 -18.38 10.26 6.52
C SER A 277 -18.77 10.43 7.98
#